data_f7db89cec1b66646a6b1e084554130e4
#
_entry.id   f7db89cec1b66646a6b1e084554130e4
#
_cell.length_a   1.000
_cell.length_b   1.000
_cell.length_c   1.000
_cell.angle_alpha   90.00
_cell.angle_beta   90.00
_cell.angle_gamma   90.00
#
_symmetry.space_group_name_H-M   'P 1'
#
loop_
_entity.id
_entity.type
_entity.pdbx_description
1 polymer ?
#
loop_
_entity_poly.entity_id
_entity_poly.type
_entity_poly.pdbx_seq_one_letter_code
_entity_poly.pdbx_strand_id
1 'polypeptide(L)'
;MFNQPVDSRLTEWADHRRQLDESENPLQDVWDFWHQAPFTPHNRNIDPYYQKSWPSPWEIIADNIYDDFTKALMISWTLKLTKKFKDSSIEVRTLVDNDQTREYNLVYIDDKWVVNYDDNGPVPVDKINGSFKIENLVEVSAPR
;
A
#
# COMPACT_ATOMS: atom_id res chain seq x y z
N MET A 1 6.62 11.89 -9.32
CA MET A 1 6.67 10.60 -10.05
C MET A 1 5.48 10.44 -10.98
N PHE A 2 4.29 10.56 -10.46
CA PHE A 2 3.09 10.08 -11.15
C PHE A 2 2.72 10.82 -12.45
N ASN A 3 3.22 12.01 -12.65
CA ASN A 3 3.01 12.79 -13.88
C ASN A 3 4.13 12.63 -14.91
N GLN A 4 5.09 11.74 -14.68
CA GLN A 4 6.22 11.49 -15.56
C GLN A 4 5.94 10.34 -16.54
N PRO A 5 6.72 10.19 -17.62
CA PRO A 5 6.65 9.01 -18.49
C PRO A 5 6.95 7.71 -17.72
N VAL A 6 6.54 6.58 -18.29
CA VAL A 6 6.65 5.26 -17.63
C VAL A 6 8.07 4.96 -17.16
N ASP A 7 9.08 5.16 -18.02
CA ASP A 7 10.46 4.85 -17.67
C ASP A 7 10.93 5.68 -16.47
N SER A 8 10.56 6.94 -16.43
CA SER A 8 10.89 7.82 -15.32
C SER A 8 10.18 7.41 -14.04
N ARG A 9 8.90 7.01 -14.14
CA ARG A 9 8.16 6.52 -12.98
C ARG A 9 8.81 5.28 -12.39
N LEU A 10 9.20 4.33 -13.22
CA LEU A 10 9.85 3.09 -12.78
C LEU A 10 11.20 3.38 -12.11
N THR A 11 11.98 4.30 -12.67
CA THR A 11 13.28 4.70 -12.10
C THR A 11 13.09 5.39 -10.74
N GLU A 12 12.15 6.31 -10.64
CA GLU A 12 11.87 7.02 -9.39
C GLU A 12 11.37 6.08 -8.30
N TRP A 13 10.55 5.09 -8.67
CA TRP A 13 10.10 4.08 -7.70
C TRP A 13 11.25 3.20 -7.22
N ALA A 14 12.16 2.81 -8.11
CA ALA A 14 13.37 2.07 -7.73
C ALA A 14 14.25 2.89 -6.78
N ASP A 15 14.44 4.17 -7.07
CA ASP A 15 15.19 5.08 -6.21
C ASP A 15 14.54 5.23 -4.84
N HIS A 16 13.22 5.35 -4.80
CA HIS A 16 12.46 5.44 -3.56
C HIS A 16 12.69 4.20 -2.68
N ARG A 17 12.64 3.01 -3.27
CA ARG A 17 12.87 1.76 -2.52
C ARG A 17 14.28 1.72 -1.90
N ARG A 18 15.29 2.20 -2.62
CA ARG A 18 16.65 2.30 -2.07
C ARG A 18 16.72 3.30 -0.92
N GLN A 19 16.05 4.44 -1.08
CA GLN A 19 16.01 5.48 -0.04
C GLN A 19 15.34 4.98 1.24
N LEU A 20 14.33 4.12 1.14
CA LEU A 20 13.67 3.55 2.31
C LEU A 20 14.64 2.74 3.18
N ASP A 21 15.58 2.03 2.57
CA ASP A 21 16.56 1.24 3.31
C ASP A 21 17.55 2.12 4.10
N GLU A 22 17.70 3.38 3.72
CA GLU A 22 18.58 4.34 4.38
C GLU A 22 17.82 5.31 5.30
N SER A 23 16.50 5.29 5.25
CA SER A 23 15.65 6.24 5.98
C SER A 23 15.55 5.88 7.46
N GLU A 24 15.53 6.91 8.30
CA GLU A 24 15.22 6.78 9.74
C GLU A 24 13.72 6.61 9.98
N ASN A 25 12.88 7.05 9.03
CA ASN A 25 11.42 6.99 9.13
C ASN A 25 10.81 6.38 7.86
N PRO A 26 11.10 5.09 7.55
CA PRO A 26 10.69 4.51 6.27
C PRO A 26 9.18 4.41 6.09
N LEU A 27 8.41 4.17 7.16
CA LEU A 27 6.96 4.08 7.04
C LEU A 27 6.33 5.43 6.73
N GLN A 28 6.85 6.52 7.29
CA GLN A 28 6.41 7.86 6.95
C GLN A 28 6.76 8.17 5.49
N ASP A 29 7.97 7.82 5.07
CA ASP A 29 8.45 8.11 3.72
C ASP A 29 7.66 7.34 2.65
N VAL A 30 7.32 6.07 2.89
CA VAL A 30 6.52 5.30 1.95
C VAL A 30 5.10 5.86 1.85
N TRP A 31 4.55 6.34 2.95
CA TRP A 31 3.25 7.00 2.95
C TRP A 31 3.30 8.31 2.16
N ASP A 32 4.28 9.17 2.42
CA ASP A 32 4.44 10.45 1.73
C ASP A 32 4.58 10.26 0.22
N PHE A 33 5.27 9.22 -0.20
CA PHE A 33 5.43 8.89 -1.61
C PHE A 33 4.10 8.50 -2.25
N TRP A 34 3.41 7.51 -1.68
CA TRP A 34 2.19 6.96 -2.28
C TRP A 34 0.95 7.82 -2.06
N HIS A 35 0.97 8.68 -1.05
CA HIS A 35 -0.11 9.63 -0.82
C HIS A 35 -0.32 10.58 -2.01
N GLN A 36 0.70 10.79 -2.81
CA GLN A 36 0.66 11.65 -4.00
C GLN A 36 0.09 10.94 -5.24
N ALA A 37 -0.17 9.64 -5.16
CA ALA A 37 -0.69 8.89 -6.31
C ALA A 37 -2.05 9.43 -6.75
N PRO A 38 -2.29 9.51 -8.07
CA PRO A 38 -3.59 9.97 -8.56
C PRO A 38 -4.67 8.96 -8.16
N PHE A 39 -5.76 9.48 -7.60
CA PHE A 39 -6.84 8.65 -7.09
C PHE A 39 -7.87 8.38 -8.19
N THR A 40 -8.32 7.12 -8.26
CA THR A 40 -9.53 6.73 -8.98
C THR A 40 -10.46 5.98 -8.04
N PRO A 41 -11.79 6.08 -8.22
CA PRO A 41 -12.72 5.37 -7.34
C PRO A 41 -12.61 3.85 -7.44
N HIS A 42 -12.17 3.33 -8.58
CA HIS A 42 -12.14 1.89 -8.82
C HIS A 42 -11.11 1.53 -9.88
N ASN A 43 -10.30 0.50 -9.59
CA ASN A 43 -9.37 -0.07 -10.57
C ASN A 43 -9.87 -1.47 -10.97
N ARG A 44 -10.39 -1.59 -12.19
CA ARG A 44 -10.97 -2.84 -12.70
C ARG A 44 -9.93 -3.94 -12.93
N ASN A 45 -8.65 -3.59 -12.99
CA ASN A 45 -7.58 -4.56 -13.23
C ASN A 45 -7.14 -5.27 -11.95
N ILE A 46 -7.60 -4.81 -10.79
CA ILE A 46 -7.24 -5.38 -9.49
C ILE A 46 -8.51 -5.84 -8.79
N ASP A 47 -8.67 -7.16 -8.66
CA ASP A 47 -9.71 -7.75 -7.84
C ASP A 47 -9.09 -8.11 -6.48
N PRO A 48 -9.46 -7.42 -5.39
CA PRO A 48 -8.89 -7.70 -4.06
C PRO A 48 -9.07 -9.14 -3.59
N TYR A 49 -10.07 -9.84 -4.12
CA TYR A 49 -10.41 -11.21 -3.73
C TYR A 49 -9.75 -12.28 -4.60
N TYR A 50 -9.06 -11.90 -5.65
CA TYR A 50 -8.42 -12.85 -6.57
C TYR A 50 -6.96 -12.50 -6.83
N GLN A 51 -6.13 -12.82 -5.86
CA GLN A 51 -4.70 -12.45 -5.86
C GLN A 51 -3.94 -12.94 -7.09
N LYS A 52 -4.30 -14.12 -7.60
CA LYS A 52 -3.61 -14.71 -8.77
C LYS A 52 -3.79 -13.89 -10.04
N SER A 53 -4.84 -13.06 -10.11
CA SER A 53 -5.10 -12.22 -11.28
C SER A 53 -4.38 -10.88 -11.23
N TRP A 54 -3.71 -10.55 -10.13
CA TRP A 54 -3.09 -9.24 -9.98
C TRP A 54 -1.93 -9.05 -10.96
N PRO A 55 -1.85 -7.88 -11.63
CA PRO A 55 -0.65 -7.53 -12.36
C PRO A 55 0.52 -7.33 -11.42
N SER A 56 1.74 -7.29 -11.96
CA SER A 56 2.92 -6.99 -11.17
C SER A 56 2.93 -5.51 -10.78
N PRO A 57 3.69 -5.12 -9.75
CA PRO A 57 3.81 -3.71 -9.38
C PRO A 57 4.38 -2.86 -10.52
N TRP A 58 5.27 -3.41 -11.34
CA TRP A 58 5.82 -2.68 -12.50
C TRP A 58 4.74 -2.37 -13.53
N GLU A 59 3.83 -3.32 -13.78
CA GLU A 59 2.68 -3.12 -14.66
C GLU A 59 1.71 -2.08 -14.08
N ILE A 60 1.49 -2.09 -12.77
CA ILE A 60 0.62 -1.11 -12.11
C ILE A 60 1.19 0.31 -12.27
N ILE A 61 2.50 0.47 -12.10
CA ILE A 61 3.15 1.77 -12.31
C ILE A 61 3.05 2.20 -13.76
N ALA A 62 3.19 1.25 -14.71
CA ALA A 62 3.02 1.55 -16.13
C ALA A 62 1.60 2.02 -16.45
N ASP A 63 0.58 1.39 -15.87
CA ASP A 63 -0.82 1.76 -16.06
C ASP A 63 -1.17 3.06 -15.32
N ASN A 64 -0.54 3.33 -14.20
CA ASN A 64 -0.69 4.55 -13.40
C ASN A 64 -2.14 4.82 -12.96
N ILE A 65 -2.84 3.77 -12.56
CA ILE A 65 -4.23 3.81 -12.10
C ILE A 65 -4.28 3.26 -10.68
N TYR A 66 -4.75 4.07 -9.73
CA TYR A 66 -4.72 3.72 -8.30
C TYR A 66 -6.06 4.01 -7.65
N ASP A 67 -6.77 2.96 -7.26
CA ASP A 67 -7.82 3.10 -6.26
C ASP A 67 -7.21 2.92 -4.86
N ASP A 68 -8.03 2.97 -3.82
CA ASP A 68 -7.52 2.88 -2.45
C ASP A 68 -6.86 1.52 -2.16
N PHE A 69 -7.45 0.43 -2.65
CA PHE A 69 -6.85 -0.90 -2.50
C PHE A 69 -5.52 -1.01 -3.24
N THR A 70 -5.45 -0.53 -4.48
CA THR A 70 -4.23 -0.55 -5.28
C THR A 70 -3.12 0.23 -4.61
N LYS A 71 -3.44 1.38 -4.01
CA LYS A 71 -2.48 2.18 -3.26
C LYS A 71 -1.93 1.40 -2.05
N ALA A 72 -2.81 0.77 -1.29
CA ALA A 72 -2.39 -0.07 -0.15
C ALA A 72 -1.50 -1.23 -0.60
N LEU A 73 -1.85 -1.86 -1.71
CA LEU A 73 -1.06 -2.95 -2.29
C LEU A 73 0.34 -2.47 -2.71
N MET A 74 0.42 -1.30 -3.35
CA MET A 74 1.70 -0.74 -3.79
C MET A 74 2.58 -0.31 -2.61
N ILE A 75 2.00 0.22 -1.54
CA ILE A 75 2.72 0.48 -0.30
C ILE A 75 3.33 -0.84 0.22
N SER A 76 2.53 -1.89 0.27
CA SER A 76 2.95 -3.21 0.76
C SER A 76 4.08 -3.80 -0.07
N TRP A 77 3.94 -3.80 -1.40
CA TRP A 77 4.98 -4.31 -2.29
C TRP A 77 6.26 -3.47 -2.25
N THR A 78 6.12 -2.14 -2.14
CA THR A 78 7.27 -1.26 -1.99
C THR A 78 8.08 -1.64 -0.76
N LEU A 79 7.43 -1.87 0.37
CA LEU A 79 8.09 -2.28 1.60
C LEU A 79 8.70 -3.69 1.47
N LYS A 80 7.98 -4.65 0.90
CA LYS A 80 8.48 -6.03 0.73
C LYS A 80 9.71 -6.10 -0.16
N LEU A 81 9.92 -5.12 -1.03
CA LEU A 81 11.09 -5.04 -1.91
C LEU A 81 12.28 -4.31 -1.28
N THR A 82 12.17 -3.90 -0.02
CA THR A 82 13.28 -3.32 0.72
C THR A 82 13.99 -4.38 1.56
N LYS A 83 15.22 -4.11 1.95
CA LYS A 83 15.97 -4.98 2.87
C LYS A 83 15.38 -4.92 4.27
N LYS A 84 14.91 -3.75 4.70
CA LYS A 84 14.34 -3.55 6.04
C LYS A 84 13.07 -4.35 6.27
N PHE A 85 12.22 -4.52 5.25
CA PHE A 85 10.88 -5.09 5.43
C PHE A 85 10.64 -6.38 4.65
N LYS A 86 11.64 -6.90 3.95
CA LYS A 86 11.48 -8.14 3.15
C LYS A 86 11.00 -9.32 3.98
N ASP A 87 11.36 -9.37 5.25
CA ASP A 87 11.02 -10.46 6.18
C ASP A 87 9.85 -10.08 7.12
N SER A 88 9.34 -8.85 7.02
CA SER A 88 8.22 -8.41 7.83
C SER A 88 6.92 -9.04 7.36
N SER A 89 6.01 -9.26 8.31
CA SER A 89 4.63 -9.63 7.99
C SER A 89 3.89 -8.38 7.54
N ILE A 90 3.41 -8.37 6.31
CA ILE A 90 2.65 -7.24 5.77
C ILE A 90 1.33 -7.76 5.24
N GLU A 91 0.23 -7.17 5.74
CA GLU A 91 -1.12 -7.53 5.37
C GLU A 91 -1.88 -6.30 4.91
N VAL A 92 -2.70 -6.46 3.89
CA VAL A 92 -3.74 -5.47 3.56
C VAL A 92 -5.05 -5.99 4.12
N ARG A 93 -5.64 -5.21 5.01
CA ARG A 93 -6.95 -5.53 5.60
C ARG A 93 -7.97 -4.52 5.10
N THR A 94 -9.04 -5.03 4.51
CA THR A 94 -10.18 -4.22 4.12
C THR A 94 -11.16 -4.19 5.28
N LEU A 95 -11.33 -3.02 5.87
CA LEU A 95 -12.21 -2.81 7.02
C LEU A 95 -13.39 -1.94 6.61
N VAL A 96 -14.55 -2.28 7.15
CA VAL A 96 -15.75 -1.47 6.98
C VAL A 96 -16.22 -1.04 8.36
N ASP A 97 -16.59 0.22 8.52
CA ASP A 97 -17.14 0.69 9.79
C ASP A 97 -18.52 0.05 10.05
N ASN A 98 -18.99 0.09 11.30
CA ASN A 98 -20.26 -0.56 11.67
C ASN A 98 -21.47 -0.01 10.93
N ASP A 99 -21.39 1.23 10.50
CA ASP A 99 -22.46 1.87 9.73
C ASP A 99 -22.37 1.53 8.24
N GLN A 100 -21.30 0.83 7.84
CA GLN A 100 -21.00 0.45 6.45
C GLN A 100 -20.94 1.66 5.51
N THR A 101 -20.61 2.82 6.04
CA THR A 101 -20.54 4.06 5.28
C THR A 101 -19.18 4.32 4.68
N ARG A 102 -18.13 3.66 5.23
CA ARG A 102 -16.76 3.87 4.78
C ARG A 102 -15.98 2.57 4.80
N GLU A 103 -15.22 2.36 3.72
CA GLU A 103 -14.31 1.24 3.56
C GLU A 103 -12.87 1.75 3.67
N TYR A 104 -12.04 1.01 4.39
CA TYR A 104 -10.62 1.30 4.55
C TYR A 104 -9.82 0.12 4.03
N ASN A 105 -8.76 0.41 3.29
CA ASN A 105 -7.77 -0.59 2.89
C ASN A 105 -6.46 -0.26 3.59
N LEU A 106 -6.20 -0.92 4.70
CA LEU A 106 -5.12 -0.58 5.61
C LEU A 106 -3.96 -1.54 5.47
N VAL A 107 -2.74 -1.01 5.56
CA VAL A 107 -1.52 -1.80 5.51
C VAL A 107 -1.03 -2.01 6.93
N TYR A 108 -0.99 -3.27 7.38
CA TYR A 108 -0.50 -3.68 8.69
C TYR A 108 0.91 -4.23 8.58
N ILE A 109 1.85 -3.66 9.32
CA ILE A 109 3.25 -4.06 9.29
C ILE A 109 3.59 -4.66 10.66
N ASP A 110 3.93 -5.97 10.66
CA ASP A 110 4.31 -6.75 11.84
C ASP A 110 3.28 -6.67 12.97
N ASP A 111 2.03 -6.41 12.63
CA ASP A 111 0.94 -6.19 13.59
C ASP A 111 1.26 -5.10 14.64
N LYS A 112 2.12 -4.15 14.27
CA LYS A 112 2.55 -3.04 15.13
C LYS A 112 2.14 -1.69 14.57
N TRP A 113 2.28 -1.50 13.26
CA TRP A 113 2.05 -0.23 12.59
C TRP A 113 1.02 -0.37 11.49
N VAL A 114 0.24 0.69 11.29
CA VAL A 114 -0.76 0.75 10.22
C VAL A 114 -0.50 1.98 9.36
N VAL A 115 -0.45 1.78 8.06
CA VAL A 115 -0.33 2.84 7.06
C VAL A 115 -1.61 2.88 6.23
N ASN A 116 -1.94 4.04 5.72
CA ASN A 116 -3.13 4.31 4.90
C ASN A 116 -4.43 4.43 5.72
N TYR A 117 -4.33 4.68 7.00
CA TYR A 117 -5.46 5.00 7.87
C TYR A 117 -5.56 6.51 8.13
N ASP A 118 -4.47 7.11 8.54
CA ASP A 118 -4.39 8.53 8.89
C ASP A 118 -3.69 9.29 7.79
N ASP A 119 -4.23 10.45 7.41
CA ASP A 119 -3.67 11.29 6.34
C ASP A 119 -2.29 11.85 6.68
N ASN A 120 -1.90 11.83 7.95
CA ASN A 120 -0.60 12.32 8.41
C ASN A 120 0.49 11.25 8.37
N GLY A 121 0.14 9.99 8.22
CA GLY A 121 1.14 8.92 8.11
C GLY A 121 0.82 7.68 8.95
N PRO A 122 1.85 6.88 9.29
CA PRO A 122 1.65 5.65 10.05
C PRO A 122 1.17 5.91 11.46
N VAL A 123 0.36 5.00 11.97
CA VAL A 123 -0.14 5.03 13.36
C VAL A 123 0.11 3.67 14.00
N PRO A 124 0.26 3.61 15.33
CA PRO A 124 0.31 2.32 16.03
C PRO A 124 -1.00 1.55 15.84
N VAL A 125 -0.91 0.23 15.84
CA VAL A 125 -2.06 -0.65 15.60
C VAL A 125 -3.17 -0.44 16.63
N ASP A 126 -2.84 -0.06 17.86
CA ASP A 126 -3.83 0.18 18.91
C ASP A 126 -4.68 1.44 18.68
N LYS A 127 -4.30 2.29 17.73
CA LYS A 127 -5.12 3.43 17.31
C LYS A 127 -6.27 3.00 16.38
N ILE A 128 -6.22 1.80 15.82
CA ILE A 128 -7.31 1.27 15.00
C ILE A 128 -8.32 0.63 15.95
N ASN A 129 -9.02 1.47 16.64
CA ASN A 129 -10.00 1.06 17.63
C ASN A 129 -11.38 1.13 17.05
N GLY A 130 -12.23 0.25 17.52
CA GLY A 130 -13.61 0.43 17.37
C GLY A 130 -14.25 -0.63 16.55
N SER A 131 -15.27 -0.22 15.98
CA SER A 131 -16.36 -1.01 15.49
C SER A 131 -16.18 -1.28 14.01
N PHE A 132 -15.06 -1.92 13.66
CA PHE A 132 -14.79 -2.29 12.27
C PHE A 132 -15.05 -3.77 12.06
N LYS A 133 -15.59 -4.07 10.88
CA LYS A 133 -15.70 -5.44 10.38
C LYS A 133 -14.60 -5.66 9.34
N ILE A 134 -13.89 -6.78 9.46
CA ILE A 134 -12.91 -7.18 8.45
C ILE A 134 -13.66 -7.87 7.31
N GLU A 135 -13.65 -7.28 6.12
CA GLU A 135 -14.24 -7.89 4.93
C GLU A 135 -13.24 -8.73 4.15
N ASN A 136 -11.97 -8.36 4.17
CA ASN A 136 -10.93 -9.07 3.44
C ASN A 136 -9.58 -8.90 4.14
N LEU A 137 -8.75 -9.91 4.05
CA LEU A 137 -7.39 -9.87 4.57
C LEU A 137 -6.48 -10.59 3.58
N VAL A 138 -5.44 -9.90 3.14
CA VAL A 138 -4.46 -10.47 2.21
C VAL A 138 -3.07 -10.33 2.83
N GLU A 139 -2.37 -11.45 2.98
CA GLU A 139 -0.95 -11.42 3.31
C GLU A 139 -0.17 -11.15 2.03
N VAL A 140 0.66 -10.09 2.06
CA VAL A 140 1.38 -9.65 0.88
C VAL A 140 2.79 -10.22 0.90
N SER A 141 3.09 -11.03 -0.11
CA SER A 141 4.43 -11.56 -0.35
C SER A 141 5.19 -10.68 -1.33
N ALA A 142 6.51 -10.82 -1.39
CA ALA A 142 7.30 -10.12 -2.39
C ALA A 142 6.76 -10.43 -3.79
N PRO A 143 6.66 -9.44 -4.67
CA PRO A 143 6.17 -9.67 -6.03
C PRO A 143 7.19 -10.48 -6.84
N ARG A 144 6.67 -11.24 -7.78
CA ARG A 144 7.47 -12.06 -8.68
C ARG A 144 8.12 -11.25 -9.79
#